data_fff19c0ca390d3c68faf3f3e8116fd33
#
_entry.id   fff19c0ca390d3c68faf3f3e8116fd33
#
_cell.length_a   1.000
_cell.length_b   1.000
_cell.length_c   1.000
_cell.angle_alpha   90.00
_cell.angle_beta   90.00
_cell.angle_gamma   90.00
#
_symmetry.space_group_name_H-M   'P 1'
#
loop_
_entity.id
_entity.type
_entity.pdbx_description
1 polymer ?
#
loop_
_entity_poly.entity_id
_entity_poly.type
_entity_poly.pdbx_seq_one_letter_code
_entity_poly.pdbx_strand_id
1 'polypeptide(L)'
;MLIDNREYALGGKKMKEIIASESSSFDLNEIVTSLNKLLKLRTIPIGMKMFITVEEMESIPKIRRPTAVHTTDQIVGQASRNGWTVGITVEDLVGAQCSTVIGLSPRSDEWLSGQRMAGVWYSDLEGASAHQNSMDVVEHGKFSAMAVSPLTSGRLNPPDICLIYATPAQMILFINGLQWSGFKKLDWSCVGESSCADSWGRALSTGEPSLSIPCFAERRYGGVMEDELLMAIPPSYLPKVIDGLEHLSKNGLRYPIAPYGVNTDAKAGMGVSYSDK
;
A
#
# COMPACT_ATOMS: atom_id res chain seq x y z
N MET A 1 -26.00 11.14 -22.71
CA MET A 1 -25.85 12.06 -21.59
C MET A 1 -24.36 12.18 -21.34
N LEU A 2 -23.74 13.24 -21.89
CA LEU A 2 -22.30 13.47 -21.80
C LEU A 2 -22.00 14.02 -20.40
N ILE A 3 -21.25 13.27 -19.61
CA ILE A 3 -20.77 13.70 -18.30
C ILE A 3 -19.56 14.59 -18.54
N ASP A 4 -19.64 15.82 -18.04
CA ASP A 4 -18.62 16.87 -18.23
C ASP A 4 -17.35 16.54 -17.45
N ASN A 5 -16.28 16.24 -18.19
CA ASN A 5 -14.94 15.88 -17.67
C ASN A 5 -14.23 17.05 -16.91
N ARG A 6 -14.86 18.19 -16.71
CA ARG A 6 -14.25 19.35 -16.05
C ARG A 6 -14.33 19.32 -14.52
N GLU A 7 -15.25 18.54 -13.95
CA GLU A 7 -15.38 18.46 -12.48
C GLU A 7 -14.31 17.60 -11.80
N TYR A 8 -13.74 16.61 -12.52
CA TYR A 8 -12.69 15.74 -11.96
C TYR A 8 -11.33 16.47 -11.81
N ALA A 9 -11.03 17.43 -12.66
CA ALA A 9 -9.77 18.20 -12.59
C ALA A 9 -9.76 19.22 -11.42
N LEU A 10 -10.93 19.70 -10.98
CA LEU A 10 -11.05 20.64 -9.87
C LEU A 10 -11.02 19.95 -8.49
N GLY A 11 -11.46 18.70 -8.40
CA GLY A 11 -11.41 17.91 -7.15
C GLY A 11 -9.99 17.63 -6.69
N GLY A 12 -9.08 17.28 -7.61
CA GLY A 12 -7.69 16.97 -7.29
C GLY A 12 -6.87 18.17 -6.83
N LYS A 13 -7.18 19.36 -7.33
CA LYS A 13 -6.47 20.60 -6.95
C LYS A 13 -6.92 21.09 -5.57
N LYS A 14 -8.21 21.02 -5.28
CA LYS A 14 -8.79 21.41 -3.99
C LYS A 14 -8.38 20.43 -2.86
N MET A 15 -8.23 19.15 -3.18
CA MET A 15 -7.78 18.14 -2.21
C MET A 15 -6.29 18.31 -1.86
N LYS A 16 -5.42 18.69 -2.82
CA LYS A 16 -4.02 19.02 -2.54
C LYS A 16 -3.86 20.26 -1.64
N GLU A 17 -4.72 21.26 -1.79
CA GLU A 17 -4.71 22.46 -0.93
C GLU A 17 -5.24 22.14 0.47
N ILE A 18 -6.23 21.27 0.62
CA ILE A 18 -6.73 20.82 1.94
C ILE A 18 -5.70 19.94 2.65
N ILE A 19 -5.03 19.03 1.92
CA ILE A 19 -3.95 18.17 2.49
C ILE A 19 -2.74 19.02 2.89
N ALA A 20 -2.42 20.07 2.14
CA ALA A 20 -1.32 20.99 2.46
C ALA A 20 -1.65 21.92 3.65
N SER A 21 -2.92 22.22 3.93
CA SER A 21 -3.34 23.09 5.04
C SER A 21 -3.53 22.35 6.37
N GLU A 22 -3.67 21.02 6.36
CA GLU A 22 -3.80 20.17 7.55
C GLU A 22 -2.53 19.38 7.87
N SER A 23 -1.36 19.79 7.38
CA SER A 23 -0.09 19.15 7.80
C SER A 23 0.23 19.48 9.27
N SER A 24 -0.59 19.02 10.20
CA SER A 24 -0.12 18.73 11.54
C SER A 24 1.01 17.70 11.37
N SER A 25 2.24 18.09 11.68
CA SER A 25 3.42 17.23 11.61
C SER A 25 3.26 16.09 12.63
N PHE A 26 2.63 14.98 12.23
CA PHE A 26 2.61 13.77 13.05
C PHE A 26 3.96 13.04 12.92
N ASP A 27 4.43 12.52 14.05
CA ASP A 27 5.67 11.75 14.07
C ASP A 27 5.43 10.33 13.58
N LEU A 28 6.00 9.97 12.43
CA LEU A 28 5.92 8.61 11.88
C LEU A 28 6.54 7.56 12.81
N ASN A 29 7.51 7.91 13.67
CA ASN A 29 8.06 6.99 14.66
C ASN A 29 7.05 6.66 15.75
N GLU A 30 6.28 7.65 16.23
CA GLU A 30 5.19 7.42 17.18
C GLU A 30 4.09 6.56 16.56
N ILE A 31 3.74 6.81 15.30
CA ILE A 31 2.77 6.00 14.53
C ILE A 31 3.23 4.53 14.46
N VAL A 32 4.47 4.27 14.03
CA VAL A 32 4.99 2.89 13.92
C VAL A 32 5.07 2.22 15.28
N THR A 33 5.47 2.96 16.31
CA THR A 33 5.50 2.45 17.69
C THR A 33 4.11 2.03 18.15
N SER A 34 3.10 2.84 17.88
CA SER A 34 1.70 2.55 18.20
C SER A 34 1.16 1.37 17.40
N LEU A 35 1.42 1.31 16.08
CA LEU A 35 1.05 0.16 15.25
C LEU A 35 1.64 -1.15 15.79
N ASN A 36 2.93 -1.16 16.12
CA ASN A 36 3.60 -2.33 16.66
C ASN A 36 3.07 -2.74 18.04
N LYS A 37 2.74 -1.78 18.89
CA LYS A 37 2.13 -2.03 20.19
C LYS A 37 0.74 -2.65 20.05
N LEU A 38 -0.08 -2.12 19.15
CA LEU A 38 -1.50 -2.49 19.00
C LEU A 38 -1.70 -3.73 18.14
N LEU A 39 -0.92 -3.90 17.08
CA LEU A 39 -1.08 -4.98 16.11
C LEU A 39 0.04 -6.02 16.14
N LYS A 40 1.20 -5.71 16.76
CA LYS A 40 2.36 -6.63 16.82
C LYS A 40 2.80 -7.07 15.41
N LEU A 41 3.00 -6.09 14.51
CA LEU A 41 3.42 -6.35 13.14
C LEU A 41 4.74 -7.12 13.09
N ARG A 42 4.82 -8.09 12.20
CA ARG A 42 6.04 -8.89 11.96
C ARG A 42 6.98 -8.22 10.95
N THR A 43 6.42 -7.34 10.14
CA THR A 43 7.10 -6.68 9.03
C THR A 43 7.24 -5.20 9.33
N ILE A 44 8.35 -4.62 8.91
CA ILE A 44 8.63 -3.20 9.10
C ILE A 44 7.69 -2.37 8.21
N PRO A 45 6.85 -1.48 8.76
CA PRO A 45 6.12 -0.52 7.97
C PRO A 45 7.07 0.40 7.20
N ILE A 46 6.84 0.57 5.90
CA ILE A 46 7.72 1.35 5.03
C ILE A 46 6.97 2.49 4.35
N GLY A 47 7.71 3.53 3.99
CA GLY A 47 7.26 4.59 3.10
C GLY A 47 7.77 4.34 1.68
N MET A 48 6.96 4.70 0.70
CA MET A 48 7.33 4.81 -0.71
C MET A 48 7.18 6.25 -1.13
N LYS A 49 8.18 6.78 -1.83
CA LYS A 49 8.18 8.15 -2.34
C LYS A 49 8.62 8.18 -3.79
N MET A 50 7.88 8.92 -4.60
CA MET A 50 8.17 9.16 -6.00
C MET A 50 8.90 10.50 -6.15
N PHE A 51 9.85 10.58 -7.09
CA PHE A 51 10.68 11.77 -7.31
C PHE A 51 10.60 12.21 -8.77
N ILE A 52 10.50 13.53 -8.96
CA ILE A 52 10.48 14.13 -10.29
C ILE A 52 11.85 13.98 -10.95
N THR A 53 12.92 14.11 -10.17
CA THR A 53 14.30 13.95 -10.68
C THR A 53 15.08 12.89 -9.89
N VAL A 54 16.10 12.34 -10.53
CA VAL A 54 16.99 11.34 -9.90
C VAL A 54 17.83 11.99 -8.81
N GLU A 55 18.26 13.23 -9.02
CA GLU A 55 19.08 14.01 -8.07
C GLU A 55 18.33 14.23 -6.75
N GLU A 56 17.03 14.51 -6.81
CA GLU A 56 16.20 14.62 -5.58
C GLU A 56 16.22 13.31 -4.80
N MET A 57 16.06 12.18 -5.46
CA MET A 57 16.12 10.86 -4.81
C MET A 57 17.52 10.61 -4.24
N GLU A 58 18.58 10.88 -5.00
CA GLU A 58 19.97 10.66 -4.58
C GLU A 58 20.41 11.57 -3.42
N SER A 59 19.73 12.70 -3.22
CA SER A 59 19.96 13.59 -2.08
C SER A 59 19.53 13.00 -0.73
N ILE A 60 18.77 11.91 -0.73
CA ILE A 60 18.29 11.26 0.49
C ILE A 60 19.48 10.64 1.26
N PRO A 61 19.68 11.01 2.54
CA PRO A 61 20.82 10.51 3.33
C PRO A 61 20.86 8.98 3.42
N LYS A 62 22.02 8.39 3.14
CA LYS A 62 22.28 6.94 3.22
C LYS A 62 21.35 6.11 2.31
N ILE A 63 20.86 6.69 1.23
CA ILE A 63 20.15 5.92 0.20
C ILE A 63 21.10 4.91 -0.45
N ARG A 64 20.62 3.71 -0.68
CA ARG A 64 21.34 2.67 -1.41
C ARG A 64 20.81 2.61 -2.83
N ARG A 65 21.73 2.43 -3.78
CA ARG A 65 21.39 2.06 -5.16
C ARG A 65 21.63 0.57 -5.33
N PRO A 66 20.80 -0.15 -6.04
CA PRO A 66 21.06 -1.55 -6.39
C PRO A 66 22.35 -1.70 -7.18
N THR A 67 23.11 -2.77 -6.95
CA THR A 67 24.33 -3.11 -7.71
C THR A 67 24.06 -4.05 -8.88
N ALA A 68 22.82 -4.50 -9.03
CA ALA A 68 22.31 -5.32 -10.12
C ALA A 68 20.85 -4.99 -10.34
N VAL A 69 20.29 -5.40 -11.48
CA VAL A 69 18.85 -5.23 -11.75
C VAL A 69 18.00 -6.09 -10.80
N HIS A 70 16.92 -5.51 -10.31
CA HIS A 70 16.00 -6.14 -9.36
C HIS A 70 14.56 -6.02 -9.87
N THR A 71 13.65 -6.85 -9.34
CA THR A 71 12.22 -6.56 -9.45
C THR A 71 11.84 -5.45 -8.46
N THR A 72 10.77 -4.71 -8.74
CA THR A 72 10.27 -3.72 -7.78
C THR A 72 9.91 -4.36 -6.45
N ASP A 73 9.41 -5.61 -6.47
CA ASP A 73 9.09 -6.38 -5.26
C ASP A 73 10.33 -6.64 -4.39
N GLN A 74 11.50 -6.93 -5.01
CA GLN A 74 12.75 -7.07 -4.27
C GLN A 74 13.16 -5.76 -3.59
N ILE A 75 12.95 -4.63 -4.25
CA ILE A 75 13.24 -3.31 -3.68
C ILE A 75 12.36 -3.03 -2.46
N VAL A 76 11.05 -3.29 -2.57
CA VAL A 76 10.12 -3.19 -1.45
C VAL A 76 10.48 -4.18 -0.34
N GLY A 77 10.86 -5.42 -0.70
CA GLY A 77 11.34 -6.44 0.22
C GLY A 77 12.59 -6.01 1.00
N GLN A 78 13.56 -5.38 0.34
CA GLN A 78 14.76 -4.87 1.00
C GLN A 78 14.45 -3.83 2.08
N ALA A 79 13.45 -2.98 1.89
CA ALA A 79 13.03 -2.03 2.90
C ALA A 79 12.20 -2.71 4.02
N SER A 80 11.20 -3.51 3.65
CA SER A 80 10.23 -4.07 4.61
C SER A 80 10.78 -5.23 5.44
N ARG A 81 11.78 -5.98 4.91
CA ARG A 81 12.37 -7.16 5.58
C ARG A 81 13.74 -6.84 6.18
N ASN A 82 14.57 -6.06 5.48
CA ASN A 82 15.94 -5.79 5.89
C ASN A 82 16.13 -4.39 6.50
N GLY A 83 15.11 -3.52 6.43
CA GLY A 83 15.19 -2.18 7.00
C GLY A 83 16.05 -1.21 6.17
N TRP A 84 16.25 -1.46 4.88
CA TRP A 84 17.10 -0.63 4.03
C TRP A 84 16.32 0.55 3.43
N THR A 85 17.03 1.65 3.20
CA THR A 85 16.56 2.75 2.35
C THR A 85 17.15 2.55 0.96
N VAL A 86 16.30 2.31 -0.02
CA VAL A 86 16.71 1.97 -1.39
C VAL A 86 16.03 2.92 -2.37
N GLY A 87 16.82 3.49 -3.26
CA GLY A 87 16.36 4.33 -4.36
C GLY A 87 16.63 3.65 -5.69
N ILE A 88 15.71 3.80 -6.64
CA ILE A 88 15.78 3.21 -7.97
C ILE A 88 15.30 4.17 -9.05
N THR A 89 15.78 3.89 -10.25
CA THR A 89 15.27 4.39 -11.52
C THR A 89 14.79 3.21 -12.36
N VAL A 90 14.29 3.44 -13.56
CA VAL A 90 13.84 2.36 -14.44
C VAL A 90 14.99 1.42 -14.85
N GLU A 91 16.21 1.94 -14.94
CA GLU A 91 17.41 1.17 -15.33
C GLU A 91 17.83 0.13 -14.28
N ASP A 92 17.42 0.32 -13.02
CA ASP A 92 17.68 -0.61 -11.93
C ASP A 92 16.69 -1.80 -11.91
N LEU A 93 15.67 -1.75 -12.77
CA LEU A 93 14.57 -2.70 -12.73
C LEU A 93 14.60 -3.71 -13.89
N VAL A 94 14.25 -4.94 -13.57
CA VAL A 94 13.94 -6.00 -14.54
C VAL A 94 12.43 -6.20 -14.59
N GLY A 95 11.90 -6.30 -15.83
CA GLY A 95 10.47 -6.48 -16.06
C GLY A 95 9.68 -5.15 -16.00
N ALA A 96 8.75 -5.01 -16.93
CA ALA A 96 7.98 -3.78 -17.09
C ALA A 96 6.71 -3.73 -16.24
N GLN A 97 6.34 -4.79 -15.50
CA GLN A 97 5.02 -4.86 -14.88
C GLN A 97 4.85 -3.82 -13.77
N CYS A 98 5.57 -3.98 -12.67
CA CYS A 98 5.46 -3.04 -11.54
C CYS A 98 6.04 -1.65 -11.89
N SER A 99 7.08 -1.56 -12.75
CA SER A 99 7.61 -0.26 -13.17
C SER A 99 6.60 0.56 -13.98
N THR A 100 5.76 -0.09 -14.78
CA THR A 100 4.62 0.56 -15.46
C THR A 100 3.54 0.99 -14.47
N VAL A 101 3.21 0.14 -13.49
CA VAL A 101 2.22 0.46 -12.45
C VAL A 101 2.58 1.74 -11.68
N ILE A 102 3.85 1.91 -11.33
CA ILE A 102 4.34 3.11 -10.62
C ILE A 102 4.74 4.26 -11.54
N GLY A 103 4.53 4.14 -12.85
CA GLY A 103 4.75 5.22 -13.83
C GLY A 103 6.20 5.45 -14.25
N LEU A 104 7.16 4.58 -13.86
CA LEU A 104 8.55 4.66 -14.31
C LEU A 104 8.75 4.12 -15.74
N SER A 105 7.86 3.23 -16.20
CA SER A 105 7.82 2.72 -17.58
C SER A 105 6.52 3.11 -18.27
N PRO A 106 6.50 3.26 -19.60
CA PRO A 106 5.28 3.58 -20.32
C PRO A 106 4.32 2.39 -20.41
N ARG A 107 3.03 2.66 -20.53
CA ARG A 107 2.01 1.68 -20.96
C ARG A 107 2.12 1.51 -22.49
N SER A 108 3.17 0.81 -22.93
CA SER A 108 3.37 0.54 -24.35
C SER A 108 2.29 -0.39 -24.93
N ASP A 109 2.12 -0.37 -26.26
CA ASP A 109 1.19 -1.30 -26.93
C ASP A 109 1.56 -2.76 -26.65
N GLU A 110 2.86 -3.09 -26.56
CA GLU A 110 3.35 -4.42 -26.17
C GLU A 110 2.87 -4.78 -24.76
N TRP A 111 2.97 -3.86 -23.80
CA TRP A 111 2.49 -4.09 -22.43
C TRP A 111 0.97 -4.26 -22.38
N LEU A 112 0.22 -3.39 -23.06
CA LEU A 112 -1.24 -3.42 -23.13
C LEU A 112 -1.77 -4.68 -23.83
N SER A 113 -1.01 -5.22 -24.79
CA SER A 113 -1.39 -6.47 -25.49
C SER A 113 -1.46 -7.68 -24.57
N GLY A 114 -0.77 -7.64 -23.42
CA GLY A 114 -0.68 -8.77 -22.50
C GLY A 114 0.14 -9.96 -23.03
N GLN A 115 0.88 -9.80 -24.15
CA GLN A 115 1.60 -10.90 -24.80
C GLN A 115 2.53 -11.67 -23.86
N ARG A 116 3.15 -10.98 -22.89
CA ARG A 116 4.03 -11.61 -21.90
C ARG A 116 3.28 -12.39 -20.82
N MET A 117 1.98 -12.17 -20.69
CA MET A 117 1.12 -12.80 -19.68
C MET A 117 0.34 -13.98 -20.26
N ALA A 118 0.06 -13.95 -21.57
CA ALA A 118 -0.65 -15.02 -22.28
C ALA A 118 0.16 -16.32 -22.31
N GLY A 119 -0.49 -17.44 -22.06
CA GLY A 119 0.14 -18.77 -21.95
C GLY A 119 0.91 -18.99 -20.64
N VAL A 120 1.00 -17.97 -19.77
CA VAL A 120 1.64 -18.06 -18.44
C VAL A 120 0.60 -17.87 -17.33
N TRP A 121 -0.04 -16.72 -17.30
CA TRP A 121 -1.05 -16.37 -16.29
C TRP A 121 -2.48 -16.44 -16.83
N TYR A 122 -2.64 -16.27 -18.13
CA TYR A 122 -3.92 -16.30 -18.84
C TYR A 122 -3.80 -17.24 -20.03
N SER A 123 -4.90 -17.94 -20.34
CA SER A 123 -4.94 -18.94 -21.44
C SER A 123 -4.70 -18.31 -22.82
N ASP A 124 -5.06 -17.04 -22.99
CA ASP A 124 -5.08 -16.35 -24.27
C ASP A 124 -4.72 -14.86 -24.15
N LEU A 125 -4.58 -14.21 -25.29
CA LEU A 125 -4.26 -12.78 -25.38
C LEU A 125 -5.42 -11.89 -24.95
N GLU A 126 -6.67 -12.32 -25.13
CA GLU A 126 -7.84 -11.52 -24.76
C GLU A 126 -7.90 -11.32 -23.24
N GLY A 127 -7.81 -12.41 -22.48
CA GLY A 127 -7.75 -12.35 -21.02
C GLY A 127 -6.53 -11.60 -20.49
N ALA A 128 -5.36 -11.84 -21.10
CA ALA A 128 -4.14 -11.15 -20.73
C ALA A 128 -4.21 -9.63 -20.99
N SER A 129 -4.74 -9.23 -22.13
CA SER A 129 -4.94 -7.81 -22.47
C SER A 129 -6.00 -7.16 -21.58
N ALA A 130 -7.11 -7.84 -21.30
CA ALA A 130 -8.13 -7.36 -20.36
C ALA A 130 -7.54 -7.08 -18.99
N HIS A 131 -6.70 -8.01 -18.47
CA HIS A 131 -5.96 -7.81 -17.22
C HIS A 131 -5.09 -6.54 -17.26
N GLN A 132 -4.22 -6.40 -18.27
CA GLN A 132 -3.32 -5.23 -18.39
C GLN A 132 -4.10 -3.91 -18.46
N ASN A 133 -5.24 -3.89 -19.15
CA ASN A 133 -6.07 -2.69 -19.31
C ASN A 133 -6.89 -2.36 -18.06
N SER A 134 -7.10 -3.30 -17.14
CA SER A 134 -7.88 -3.08 -15.91
C SER A 134 -7.08 -2.45 -14.76
N MET A 135 -5.75 -2.38 -14.88
CA MET A 135 -4.88 -1.95 -13.79
C MET A 135 -4.89 -0.44 -13.55
N ASP A 136 -4.93 -0.06 -12.29
CA ASP A 136 -4.63 1.29 -11.86
C ASP A 136 -3.12 1.55 -11.98
N VAL A 137 -2.74 2.55 -12.75
CA VAL A 137 -1.35 2.92 -12.99
C VAL A 137 -1.10 4.41 -12.81
N VAL A 138 0.08 4.76 -12.33
CA VAL A 138 0.55 6.14 -12.28
C VAL A 138 0.93 6.60 -13.69
N GLU A 139 0.58 7.85 -14.04
CA GLU A 139 0.92 8.43 -15.34
C GLU A 139 2.43 8.43 -15.56
N HIS A 140 2.86 7.86 -16.73
CA HIS A 140 4.27 7.82 -17.11
C HIS A 140 4.82 9.21 -17.41
N GLY A 141 6.09 9.41 -17.05
CA GLY A 141 6.79 10.69 -17.26
C GLY A 141 6.56 11.73 -16.16
N LYS A 142 5.70 11.43 -15.19
CA LYS A 142 5.51 12.28 -14.02
C LYS A 142 6.66 12.18 -13.02
N PHE A 143 7.28 11.01 -12.94
CA PHE A 143 8.37 10.70 -12.02
C PHE A 143 9.50 10.00 -12.75
N SER A 144 10.75 10.26 -12.33
CA SER A 144 11.96 9.62 -12.88
C SER A 144 12.57 8.61 -11.92
N ALA A 145 12.21 8.65 -10.64
CA ALA A 145 12.78 7.77 -9.63
C ALA A 145 11.77 7.46 -8.51
N MET A 146 12.04 6.40 -7.76
CA MET A 146 11.30 5.98 -6.57
C MET A 146 12.29 5.62 -5.45
N ALA A 147 11.91 5.88 -4.21
CA ALA A 147 12.61 5.29 -3.06
C ALA A 147 11.63 4.66 -2.08
N VAL A 148 12.11 3.63 -1.39
CA VAL A 148 11.43 2.98 -0.26
C VAL A 148 12.34 3.01 0.98
N SER A 149 11.73 3.15 2.14
CA SER A 149 12.47 3.23 3.41
C SER A 149 11.58 2.84 4.58
N PRO A 150 12.11 2.24 5.67
CA PRO A 150 11.38 2.14 6.92
C PRO A 150 10.82 3.51 7.35
N LEU A 151 9.56 3.55 7.76
CA LEU A 151 8.95 4.80 8.26
C LEU A 151 9.73 5.36 9.44
N THR A 152 10.27 4.49 10.30
CA THR A 152 11.09 4.86 11.45
C THR A 152 12.44 5.49 11.10
N SER A 153 12.86 5.43 9.83
CA SER A 153 14.10 6.07 9.39
C SER A 153 13.98 7.59 9.28
N GLY A 154 12.77 8.10 9.10
CA GLY A 154 12.47 9.52 8.84
C GLY A 154 13.00 10.06 7.52
N ARG A 155 13.63 9.20 6.66
CA ARG A 155 14.32 9.66 5.43
C ARG A 155 13.39 10.07 4.31
N LEU A 156 12.20 9.47 4.24
CA LEU A 156 11.17 9.79 3.26
C LEU A 156 9.98 10.50 3.94
N ASN A 157 10.23 11.59 4.65
CA ASN A 157 9.19 12.29 5.41
C ASN A 157 8.77 13.60 4.71
N PRO A 158 7.49 13.72 4.27
CA PRO A 158 6.51 12.65 4.21
C PRO A 158 6.76 11.73 2.99
N PRO A 159 6.45 10.41 3.09
CA PRO A 159 6.32 9.55 1.93
C PRO A 159 5.01 9.88 1.18
N ASP A 160 4.89 9.43 -0.07
CA ASP A 160 3.63 9.55 -0.82
C ASP A 160 2.60 8.54 -0.34
N ILE A 161 3.04 7.31 -0.08
CA ILE A 161 2.24 6.24 0.54
C ILE A 161 3.05 5.45 1.56
N CYS A 162 2.34 4.84 2.50
CA CYS A 162 2.88 3.87 3.46
C CYS A 162 2.42 2.47 3.08
N LEU A 163 3.31 1.49 3.18
CA LEU A 163 3.05 0.08 2.91
C LEU A 163 3.13 -0.70 4.22
N ILE A 164 2.06 -1.40 4.55
CA ILE A 164 1.92 -2.14 5.81
C ILE A 164 1.50 -3.57 5.49
N TYR A 165 2.43 -4.51 5.66
CA TYR A 165 2.15 -5.95 5.58
C TYR A 165 1.63 -6.45 6.92
N ALA A 166 0.51 -7.16 6.90
CA ALA A 166 -0.14 -7.66 8.10
C ALA A 166 -0.92 -8.95 7.83
N THR A 167 -1.08 -9.79 8.83
CA THR A 167 -1.97 -10.95 8.73
C THR A 167 -3.43 -10.51 8.61
N PRO A 168 -4.35 -11.34 8.08
CA PRO A 168 -5.77 -11.00 7.99
C PRO A 168 -6.37 -10.57 9.34
N ALA A 169 -5.96 -11.19 10.45
CA ALA A 169 -6.44 -10.83 11.77
C ALA A 169 -5.94 -9.45 12.25
N GLN A 170 -4.74 -9.04 11.86
CA GLN A 170 -4.22 -7.69 12.10
C GLN A 170 -4.88 -6.67 11.16
N MET A 171 -5.06 -7.06 9.89
CA MET A 171 -5.60 -6.20 8.85
C MET A 171 -7.06 -5.81 9.11
N ILE A 172 -7.90 -6.74 9.59
CA ILE A 172 -9.29 -6.40 9.91
C ILE A 172 -9.37 -5.37 11.05
N LEU A 173 -8.51 -5.46 12.05
CA LEU A 173 -8.45 -4.46 13.13
C LEU A 173 -7.94 -3.11 12.60
N PHE A 174 -6.93 -3.13 11.71
CA PHE A 174 -6.45 -1.92 11.05
C PHE A 174 -7.58 -1.21 10.28
N ILE A 175 -8.37 -1.95 9.50
CA ILE A 175 -9.51 -1.42 8.75
C ILE A 175 -10.58 -0.87 9.73
N ASN A 176 -10.88 -1.59 10.80
CA ASN A 176 -11.82 -1.12 11.81
C ASN A 176 -11.33 0.18 12.47
N GLY A 177 -10.02 0.30 12.74
CA GLY A 177 -9.41 1.52 13.23
C GLY A 177 -9.56 2.68 12.23
N LEU A 178 -9.33 2.42 10.95
CA LEU A 178 -9.52 3.41 9.88
C LEU A 178 -10.97 3.90 9.77
N GLN A 179 -11.93 3.04 10.05
CA GLN A 179 -13.37 3.32 9.94
C GLN A 179 -14.00 3.88 11.23
N TRP A 180 -13.28 3.87 12.34
CA TRP A 180 -13.79 4.25 13.64
C TRP A 180 -14.40 5.67 13.68
N SER A 181 -13.67 6.67 13.22
CA SER A 181 -14.10 8.09 13.26
C SER A 181 -14.80 8.53 11.98
N GLY A 182 -15.79 7.79 11.52
CA GLY A 182 -16.54 8.06 10.29
C GLY A 182 -16.39 6.92 9.30
N PHE A 183 -17.43 6.11 9.23
CA PHE A 183 -17.48 4.95 8.35
C PHE A 183 -17.38 5.36 6.88
N LYS A 184 -16.36 4.84 6.21
CA LYS A 184 -16.26 4.80 4.75
C LYS A 184 -15.92 3.37 4.37
N LYS A 185 -16.73 2.76 3.52
CA LYS A 185 -16.43 1.44 2.98
C LYS A 185 -15.10 1.51 2.24
N LEU A 186 -14.21 0.58 2.55
CA LEU A 186 -12.99 0.40 1.79
C LEU A 186 -13.32 -0.43 0.55
N ASP A 187 -13.26 0.19 -0.61
CA ASP A 187 -13.37 -0.53 -1.87
C ASP A 187 -12.00 -1.07 -2.26
N TRP A 188 -11.94 -2.34 -2.60
CA TRP A 188 -10.74 -2.97 -3.11
C TRP A 188 -11.07 -3.81 -4.34
N SER A 189 -10.10 -3.92 -5.23
CA SER A 189 -10.16 -4.80 -6.40
C SER A 189 -9.12 -5.91 -6.25
N CYS A 190 -9.20 -6.89 -7.10
CA CYS A 190 -8.21 -7.97 -7.15
C CYS A 190 -7.98 -8.34 -8.61
N VAL A 191 -6.86 -7.93 -9.15
CA VAL A 191 -6.45 -8.29 -10.52
C VAL A 191 -5.76 -9.67 -10.57
N GLY A 192 -5.47 -10.26 -9.41
CA GLY A 192 -4.76 -11.54 -9.30
C GLY A 192 -3.26 -11.35 -9.42
N GLU A 193 -2.70 -11.53 -10.58
CA GLU A 193 -1.29 -11.17 -10.82
C GLU A 193 -1.14 -9.65 -10.89
N SER A 194 0.06 -9.13 -10.53
CA SER A 194 0.32 -7.68 -10.49
C SER A 194 -0.47 -6.92 -9.42
N SER A 195 -0.60 -7.51 -8.22
CA SER A 195 -1.27 -6.91 -7.06
C SER A 195 -0.71 -5.54 -6.65
N CYS A 196 0.47 -5.16 -7.16
CA CYS A 196 1.01 -3.80 -7.05
C CYS A 196 0.06 -2.75 -7.66
N ALA A 197 -0.74 -3.09 -8.68
CA ALA A 197 -1.74 -2.19 -9.23
C ALA A 197 -2.90 -1.97 -8.25
N ASP A 198 -3.36 -3.04 -7.58
CA ASP A 198 -4.42 -2.95 -6.57
C ASP A 198 -4.00 -2.19 -5.30
N SER A 199 -2.70 -2.14 -5.00
CA SER A 199 -2.15 -1.48 -3.82
C SER A 199 -1.41 -0.18 -4.16
N TRP A 200 -0.15 -0.28 -4.63
CA TRP A 200 0.71 0.88 -4.85
C TRP A 200 0.16 1.80 -5.94
N GLY A 201 -0.19 1.25 -7.10
CA GLY A 201 -0.72 1.99 -8.23
C GLY A 201 -1.97 2.75 -7.85
N ARG A 202 -2.93 2.06 -7.25
CA ARG A 202 -4.21 2.65 -6.83
C ARG A 202 -4.01 3.71 -5.74
N ALA A 203 -3.25 3.42 -4.69
CA ALA A 203 -3.01 4.39 -3.62
C ALA A 203 -2.28 5.64 -4.11
N LEU A 204 -1.28 5.48 -5.00
CA LEU A 204 -0.55 6.60 -5.61
C LEU A 204 -1.40 7.43 -6.58
N SER A 205 -2.30 6.79 -7.34
CA SER A 205 -3.14 7.47 -8.33
C SER A 205 -4.37 8.13 -7.74
N THR A 206 -4.98 7.51 -6.73
CA THR A 206 -6.24 7.99 -6.13
C THR A 206 -6.05 8.81 -4.86
N GLY A 207 -4.94 8.63 -4.13
CA GLY A 207 -4.75 9.20 -2.80
C GLY A 207 -5.60 8.53 -1.71
N GLU A 208 -6.16 7.35 -1.97
CA GLU A 208 -7.03 6.61 -1.05
C GLU A 208 -6.34 5.33 -0.55
N PRO A 209 -6.66 4.87 0.67
CA PRO A 209 -6.19 3.57 1.16
C PRO A 209 -6.64 2.44 0.24
N SER A 210 -5.73 1.51 -0.05
CA SER A 210 -6.02 0.35 -0.88
C SER A 210 -5.41 -0.92 -0.31
N LEU A 211 -6.16 -2.02 -0.39
CA LEU A 211 -5.77 -3.34 0.12
C LEU A 211 -5.50 -4.27 -1.05
N SER A 212 -4.49 -5.13 -0.93
CA SER A 212 -4.28 -6.22 -1.89
C SER A 212 -3.91 -7.54 -1.21
N ILE A 213 -4.16 -8.62 -1.94
CA ILE A 213 -3.56 -9.93 -1.68
C ILE A 213 -2.26 -9.97 -2.49
N PRO A 214 -1.07 -10.01 -1.84
CA PRO A 214 0.20 -10.02 -2.54
C PRO A 214 0.29 -11.12 -3.59
N CYS A 215 0.71 -10.77 -4.81
CA CYS A 215 0.81 -11.69 -5.94
C CYS A 215 2.00 -12.65 -5.82
N PHE A 216 2.15 -13.53 -6.81
CA PHE A 216 3.25 -14.49 -6.86
C PHE A 216 4.62 -13.80 -6.80
N ALA A 217 4.81 -12.69 -7.52
CA ALA A 217 6.07 -11.97 -7.56
C ALA A 217 6.43 -11.32 -6.22
N GLU A 218 5.48 -10.68 -5.53
CA GLU A 218 5.70 -10.12 -4.19
C GLU A 218 6.12 -11.22 -3.19
N ARG A 219 5.51 -12.41 -3.27
CA ARG A 219 5.89 -13.53 -2.40
C ARG A 219 7.25 -14.11 -2.76
N ARG A 220 7.48 -14.39 -4.03
CA ARG A 220 8.70 -15.05 -4.50
C ARG A 220 9.93 -14.16 -4.42
N TYR A 221 9.81 -12.89 -4.78
CA TYR A 221 10.94 -11.96 -4.88
C TYR A 221 10.98 -10.95 -3.74
N GLY A 222 9.83 -10.47 -3.26
CA GLY A 222 9.72 -9.52 -2.15
C GLY A 222 9.75 -10.17 -0.77
N GLY A 223 9.69 -11.51 -0.69
CA GLY A 223 9.71 -12.24 0.59
C GLY A 223 8.45 -12.04 1.43
N VAL A 224 7.31 -11.76 0.78
CA VAL A 224 6.02 -11.63 1.46
C VAL A 224 5.55 -13.01 1.91
N MET A 225 5.15 -13.12 3.18
CA MET A 225 4.72 -14.38 3.78
C MET A 225 3.33 -14.79 3.28
N GLU A 226 3.04 -16.11 3.33
CA GLU A 226 1.79 -16.68 2.82
C GLU A 226 0.54 -16.11 3.47
N ASP A 227 0.63 -15.74 4.74
CA ASP A 227 -0.44 -15.21 5.56
C ASP A 227 -0.44 -13.67 5.66
N GLU A 228 0.25 -12.97 4.77
CA GLU A 228 0.26 -11.50 4.74
C GLU A 228 -0.64 -10.94 3.63
N LEU A 229 -1.36 -9.87 4.00
CA LEU A 229 -2.03 -8.91 3.12
C LEU A 229 -1.23 -7.61 3.12
N LEU A 230 -1.42 -6.77 2.11
CA LEU A 230 -0.79 -5.47 2.00
C LEU A 230 -1.82 -4.35 2.03
N MET A 231 -1.65 -3.39 2.94
CA MET A 231 -2.32 -2.09 2.91
C MET A 231 -1.34 -1.05 2.36
N ALA A 232 -1.71 -0.39 1.28
CA ALA A 232 -1.09 0.84 0.80
C ALA A 232 -1.98 2.02 1.19
N ILE A 233 -1.42 2.99 1.91
CA ILE A 233 -2.21 4.06 2.53
C ILE A 233 -1.45 5.38 2.54
N PRO A 234 -2.08 6.52 2.14
CA PRO A 234 -1.48 7.83 2.34
C PRO A 234 -1.18 8.10 3.82
N PRO A 235 -0.05 8.72 4.16
CA PRO A 235 0.39 8.90 5.55
C PRO A 235 -0.61 9.70 6.39
N SER A 236 -1.40 10.59 5.79
CA SER A 236 -2.43 11.40 6.46
C SER A 236 -3.55 10.60 7.13
N TYR A 237 -3.75 9.35 6.73
CA TYR A 237 -4.75 8.46 7.35
C TYR A 237 -4.25 7.77 8.61
N LEU A 238 -2.93 7.67 8.83
CA LEU A 238 -2.35 6.88 9.92
C LEU A 238 -2.74 7.37 11.31
N PRO A 239 -2.78 8.68 11.61
CA PRO A 239 -3.24 9.17 12.93
C PRO A 239 -4.66 8.68 13.25
N LYS A 240 -5.57 8.73 12.27
CA LYS A 240 -6.94 8.24 12.40
C LYS A 240 -7.01 6.74 12.69
N VAL A 241 -6.14 5.95 12.04
CA VAL A 241 -6.04 4.50 12.28
C VAL A 241 -5.61 4.24 13.73
N ILE A 242 -4.58 4.96 14.23
CA ILE A 242 -4.08 4.79 15.59
C ILE A 242 -5.16 5.13 16.63
N ASP A 243 -5.82 6.28 16.48
CA ASP A 243 -6.91 6.68 17.38
C ASP A 243 -8.01 5.61 17.44
N GLY A 244 -8.44 5.12 16.29
CA GLY A 244 -9.43 4.05 16.20
C GLY A 244 -8.97 2.75 16.84
N LEU A 245 -7.74 2.31 16.58
CA LEU A 245 -7.17 1.09 17.16
C LEU A 245 -7.06 1.17 18.69
N GLU A 246 -6.66 2.33 19.22
CA GLU A 246 -6.59 2.56 20.67
C GLU A 246 -7.98 2.48 21.29
N HIS A 247 -8.98 3.08 20.65
CA HIS A 247 -10.37 3.01 21.12
C HIS A 247 -10.89 1.57 21.12
N LEU A 248 -10.72 0.85 20.01
CA LEU A 248 -11.11 -0.56 19.89
C LEU A 248 -10.43 -1.41 20.98
N SER A 249 -9.14 -1.20 21.20
CA SER A 249 -8.35 -1.92 22.21
C SER A 249 -8.89 -1.70 23.64
N LYS A 250 -9.28 -0.46 23.98
CA LYS A 250 -9.91 -0.12 25.28
C LYS A 250 -11.24 -0.85 25.48
N ASN A 251 -11.94 -1.14 24.39
CA ASN A 251 -13.20 -1.90 24.41
C ASN A 251 -13.02 -3.42 24.27
N GLY A 252 -11.80 -3.93 24.38
CA GLY A 252 -11.51 -5.37 24.31
C GLY A 252 -11.34 -5.92 22.89
N LEU A 253 -11.53 -5.11 21.85
CA LEU A 253 -11.35 -5.48 20.45
C LEU A 253 -9.88 -5.26 20.06
N ARG A 254 -9.02 -6.23 20.36
CA ARG A 254 -7.57 -6.08 20.28
C ARG A 254 -6.88 -7.31 19.69
N TYR A 255 -5.69 -7.11 19.18
CA TYR A 255 -4.82 -8.21 18.75
C TYR A 255 -3.96 -8.75 19.94
N PRO A 256 -3.75 -10.07 20.07
CA PRO A 256 -4.32 -11.11 19.20
C PRO A 256 -5.81 -11.33 19.48
N ILE A 257 -6.56 -11.70 18.43
CA ILE A 257 -7.98 -12.05 18.55
C ILE A 257 -8.06 -13.49 19.06
N ALA A 258 -8.43 -13.64 20.33
CA ALA A 258 -8.58 -14.97 20.92
C ALA A 258 -9.89 -15.63 20.45
N PRO A 259 -9.85 -16.85 19.90
CA PRO A 259 -11.08 -17.57 19.56
C PRO A 259 -11.87 -17.92 20.83
N TYR A 260 -13.16 -17.67 20.80
CA TYR A 260 -14.04 -18.01 21.93
C TYR A 260 -14.54 -19.45 21.88
N GLY A 261 -14.59 -20.05 20.69
CA GLY A 261 -15.09 -21.41 20.48
C GLY A 261 -16.44 -21.41 19.75
N VAL A 262 -16.55 -22.35 18.80
CA VAL A 262 -17.72 -22.41 17.90
C VAL A 262 -18.94 -23.10 18.52
N ASN A 263 -18.80 -23.77 19.67
CA ASN A 263 -19.86 -24.52 20.35
C ASN A 263 -20.05 -24.07 21.79
N THR A 264 -19.87 -22.79 22.05
CA THR A 264 -19.99 -22.19 23.37
C THR A 264 -21.17 -21.21 23.39
N ASP A 265 -21.87 -21.08 24.51
CA ASP A 265 -22.91 -20.07 24.65
C ASP A 265 -22.32 -18.66 24.44
N ALA A 266 -22.71 -18.02 23.35
CA ALA A 266 -22.19 -16.71 22.95
C ALA A 266 -22.48 -15.63 24.01
N LYS A 267 -23.62 -15.70 24.71
CA LYS A 267 -24.00 -14.73 25.75
C LYS A 267 -23.03 -14.74 26.93
N ALA A 268 -22.51 -15.91 27.30
CA ALA A 268 -21.54 -16.03 28.39
C ALA A 268 -20.17 -15.42 28.06
N GLY A 269 -19.84 -15.28 26.78
CA GLY A 269 -18.53 -14.78 26.32
C GLY A 269 -18.55 -13.42 25.64
N MET A 270 -19.71 -12.87 25.34
CA MET A 270 -19.81 -11.52 24.82
C MET A 270 -19.33 -10.53 25.87
N GLY A 271 -18.24 -9.83 25.56
CA GLY A 271 -17.80 -8.70 26.36
C GLY A 271 -18.87 -7.60 26.37
N VAL A 272 -18.72 -6.65 27.27
CA VAL A 272 -19.65 -5.51 27.53
C VAL A 272 -20.02 -4.75 26.24
N SER A 273 -19.22 -4.82 25.17
CA SER A 273 -19.45 -4.16 23.88
C SER A 273 -20.65 -4.71 23.10
N TYR A 274 -21.10 -5.94 23.37
CA TYR A 274 -22.22 -6.60 22.67
C TYR A 274 -23.36 -7.02 23.60
N SER A 275 -23.16 -6.94 24.91
CA SER A 275 -24.21 -7.25 25.88
C SER A 275 -25.08 -6.01 26.11
N ASP A 276 -26.34 -6.14 25.81
CA ASP A 276 -27.42 -5.25 26.25
C ASP A 276 -27.39 -3.80 25.71
N LYS A 277 -27.33 -3.66 24.37
CA LYS A 277 -27.85 -2.44 23.72
C LYS A 277 -29.07 -2.75 22.90
#